data_ebbeaa1233fbc637012a043aa3007695
#
_entry.id   ebbeaa1233fbc637012a043aa3007695
#
_cell.length_a   1.000
_cell.length_b   1.000
_cell.length_c   1.000
_cell.angle_alpha   90.00
_cell.angle_beta   90.00
_cell.angle_gamma   90.00
#
_symmetry.space_group_name_H-M   'P 1'
#
loop_
_entity.id
_entity.type
_entity.pdbx_description
1 polymer ?
#
loop_
_entity_poly.entity_id
_entity_poly.type
_entity_poly.pdbx_seq_one_letter_code
_entity_poly.pdbx_strand_id
1 'polypeptide(L)'
;NKIDFKKLDINFELIKKESLKISMDLIKQDLKKLGISHDNFFSETVIVNKDLVNIAVKKLKSKNYVKEGYLEPPKGETDENWKKIKRLIFKSTLFGDDTDRSLQKNDGSWTYFANDVAYHMDKVNRKYNHLINILGADHTGYIKRITAAVSALSENKTTLNCKVCQLVKLFKNGEPFKMSKRAGDFISAQDLLKEVNKDPIRFMMLNRSNDVELDFDFDKVKEKTKENPVFYVQYAYARINS
;
A
#
# COMPACT_ATOMS: atom_id res chain seq x y z
N ASN A 1 -18.17 -29.15 -4.93
CA ASN A 1 -17.02 -29.97 -4.53
C ASN A 1 -16.91 -29.92 -3.01
N LYS A 2 -17.18 -31.05 -2.33
CA LYS A 2 -16.99 -31.13 -0.87
C LYS A 2 -15.49 -31.23 -0.58
N ILE A 3 -15.00 -30.35 0.29
CA ILE A 3 -13.61 -30.40 0.77
C ILE A 3 -13.49 -31.59 1.72
N ASP A 4 -12.60 -32.52 1.42
CA ASP A 4 -12.26 -33.60 2.32
C ASP A 4 -11.20 -33.12 3.32
N PHE A 5 -11.64 -32.75 4.51
CA PHE A 5 -10.76 -32.27 5.59
C PHE A 5 -9.72 -33.30 6.07
N LYS A 6 -9.89 -34.59 5.75
CA LYS A 6 -8.91 -35.63 6.05
C LYS A 6 -7.70 -35.61 5.11
N LYS A 7 -7.81 -34.86 3.99
CA LYS A 7 -6.73 -34.68 3.01
C LYS A 7 -6.34 -33.18 2.92
N LEU A 8 -6.18 -32.53 4.07
CA LEU A 8 -5.96 -31.08 4.16
C LEU A 8 -4.75 -30.64 3.33
N ASP A 9 -3.65 -31.38 3.36
CA ASP A 9 -2.42 -31.03 2.64
C ASP A 9 -2.61 -31.04 1.11
N ILE A 10 -3.41 -31.97 0.59
CA ILE A 10 -3.68 -32.07 -0.86
C ILE A 10 -4.63 -30.95 -1.31
N ASN A 11 -5.52 -30.51 -0.43
CA ASN A 11 -6.51 -29.46 -0.72
C ASN A 11 -6.03 -28.06 -0.37
N PHE A 12 -4.92 -27.91 0.37
CA PHE A 12 -4.46 -26.62 0.88
C PHE A 12 -4.22 -25.59 -0.25
N GLU A 13 -3.48 -25.97 -1.28
CA GLU A 13 -3.20 -25.08 -2.42
C GLU A 13 -4.47 -24.72 -3.20
N LEU A 14 -5.40 -25.66 -3.31
CA LEU A 14 -6.70 -25.40 -3.93
C LEU A 14 -7.53 -24.41 -3.10
N ILE A 15 -7.62 -24.63 -1.79
CA ILE A 15 -8.33 -23.75 -0.86
C ILE A 15 -7.73 -22.34 -0.90
N LYS A 16 -6.40 -22.25 -0.81
CA LYS A 16 -5.67 -20.98 -0.90
C LYS A 16 -5.96 -20.22 -2.20
N LYS A 17 -5.89 -20.92 -3.33
CA LYS A 17 -6.17 -20.34 -4.65
C LYS A 17 -7.60 -19.81 -4.77
N GLU A 18 -8.58 -20.63 -4.37
CA GLU A 18 -10.00 -20.23 -4.44
C GLU A 18 -10.32 -19.11 -3.44
N SER A 19 -9.75 -19.15 -2.23
CA SER A 19 -9.92 -18.09 -1.23
C SER A 19 -9.36 -16.75 -1.72
N LEU A 20 -8.16 -16.77 -2.32
CA LEU A 20 -7.57 -15.57 -2.91
C LEU A 20 -8.41 -15.02 -4.06
N LYS A 21 -8.92 -15.90 -4.93
CA LYS A 21 -9.80 -15.51 -6.03
C LYS A 21 -11.07 -14.83 -5.52
N ILE A 22 -11.78 -15.47 -4.58
CA ILE A 22 -13.01 -14.93 -3.97
C ILE A 22 -12.72 -13.58 -3.31
N SER A 23 -11.64 -13.46 -2.53
CA SER A 23 -11.27 -12.21 -1.87
C SER A 23 -10.97 -11.10 -2.88
N MET A 24 -10.25 -11.41 -3.96
CA MET A 24 -9.97 -10.44 -5.02
C MET A 24 -11.21 -10.03 -5.80
N ASP A 25 -12.15 -10.94 -6.04
CA ASP A 25 -13.41 -10.63 -6.70
C ASP A 25 -14.29 -9.71 -5.84
N LEU A 26 -14.32 -9.91 -4.51
CA LEU A 26 -15.00 -9.02 -3.57
C LEU A 26 -14.35 -7.62 -3.58
N ILE A 27 -13.02 -7.53 -3.51
CA ILE A 27 -12.29 -6.26 -3.58
C ILE A 27 -12.61 -5.51 -4.88
N LYS A 28 -12.57 -6.19 -6.03
CA LYS A 28 -12.90 -5.59 -7.33
C LYS A 28 -14.33 -5.10 -7.40
N GLN A 29 -15.28 -5.86 -6.84
CA GLN A 29 -16.68 -5.46 -6.79
C GLN A 29 -16.89 -4.20 -5.94
N ASP A 30 -16.25 -4.11 -4.77
CA ASP A 30 -16.36 -2.95 -3.89
C ASP A 30 -15.70 -1.71 -4.51
N LEU A 31 -14.53 -1.87 -5.12
CA LEU A 31 -13.89 -0.80 -5.89
C LEU A 31 -14.79 -0.31 -7.03
N LYS A 32 -15.41 -1.23 -7.79
CA LYS A 32 -16.33 -0.88 -8.87
C LYS A 32 -17.55 -0.11 -8.36
N LYS A 33 -18.12 -0.50 -7.23
CA LYS A 33 -19.23 0.24 -6.58
C LYS A 33 -18.83 1.65 -6.18
N LEU A 34 -17.56 1.84 -5.73
CA LEU A 34 -16.98 3.14 -5.46
C LEU A 34 -16.61 3.93 -6.73
N GLY A 35 -16.78 3.36 -7.92
CA GLY A 35 -16.41 3.97 -9.18
C GLY A 35 -14.89 4.02 -9.39
N ILE A 36 -14.16 3.05 -8.84
CA ILE A 36 -12.72 2.90 -8.97
C ILE A 36 -12.44 1.68 -9.84
N SER A 37 -11.63 1.86 -10.87
CA SER A 37 -11.14 0.79 -11.74
C SER A 37 -9.63 0.80 -11.77
N HIS A 38 -9.02 -0.36 -11.56
CA HIS A 38 -7.57 -0.54 -11.69
C HIS A 38 -7.27 -1.35 -12.94
N ASP A 39 -6.30 -0.90 -13.71
CA ASP A 39 -5.87 -1.59 -14.93
C ASP A 39 -5.05 -2.85 -14.61
N ASN A 40 -4.39 -2.87 -13.45
CA ASN A 40 -3.51 -3.97 -13.08
C ASN A 40 -3.57 -4.27 -11.57
N PHE A 41 -3.79 -5.55 -11.25
CA PHE A 41 -3.62 -6.11 -9.92
C PHE A 41 -2.39 -7.00 -9.91
N PHE A 42 -1.30 -6.49 -9.38
CA PHE A 42 -0.05 -7.21 -9.32
C PHE A 42 -0.02 -8.19 -8.15
N SER A 43 0.28 -9.46 -8.41
CA SER A 43 0.41 -10.49 -7.37
C SER A 43 1.84 -10.59 -6.87
N GLU A 44 2.04 -10.55 -5.55
CA GLU A 44 3.35 -10.76 -4.93
C GLU A 44 3.94 -12.15 -5.25
N THR A 45 3.09 -13.16 -5.48
CA THR A 45 3.50 -14.49 -5.92
C THR A 45 4.34 -14.45 -7.23
N VAL A 46 4.11 -13.46 -8.08
CA VAL A 46 4.90 -13.26 -9.30
C VAL A 46 6.35 -12.93 -8.98
N ILE A 47 6.60 -12.16 -7.91
CA ILE A 47 7.95 -11.81 -7.45
C ILE A 47 8.74 -13.08 -7.14
N VAL A 48 8.10 -14.00 -6.41
CA VAL A 48 8.71 -15.28 -5.99
C VAL A 48 8.89 -16.20 -7.20
N ASN A 49 7.83 -16.47 -7.95
CA ASN A 49 7.84 -17.44 -9.04
C ASN A 49 8.77 -17.06 -10.20
N LYS A 50 8.96 -15.76 -10.44
CA LYS A 50 9.87 -15.26 -11.47
C LYS A 50 11.23 -14.85 -10.94
N ASP A 51 11.51 -15.12 -9.67
CA ASP A 51 12.78 -14.79 -9.00
C ASP A 51 13.19 -13.31 -9.17
N LEU A 52 12.19 -12.42 -9.14
CA LEU A 52 12.40 -11.00 -9.46
C LEU A 52 13.34 -10.30 -8.47
N VAL A 53 13.41 -10.78 -7.22
CA VAL A 53 14.34 -10.21 -6.22
C VAL A 53 15.79 -10.42 -6.64
N ASN A 54 16.16 -11.65 -7.03
CA ASN A 54 17.50 -11.94 -7.51
C ASN A 54 17.84 -11.15 -8.78
N ILE A 55 16.88 -10.97 -9.69
CA ILE A 55 17.06 -10.16 -10.90
C ILE A 55 17.31 -8.70 -10.54
N ALA A 56 16.52 -8.12 -9.64
CA ALA A 56 16.69 -6.74 -9.18
C ALA A 56 18.03 -6.53 -8.47
N VAL A 57 18.38 -7.43 -7.57
CA VAL A 57 19.66 -7.39 -6.85
C VAL A 57 20.85 -7.53 -7.82
N LYS A 58 20.76 -8.41 -8.82
CA LYS A 58 21.77 -8.58 -9.86
C LYS A 58 21.96 -7.30 -10.67
N LYS A 59 20.87 -6.64 -11.05
CA LYS A 59 20.89 -5.34 -11.73
C LYS A 59 21.58 -4.27 -10.89
N LEU A 60 21.25 -4.17 -9.59
CA LEU A 60 21.88 -3.21 -8.69
C LEU A 60 23.37 -3.54 -8.43
N LYS A 61 23.72 -4.83 -8.31
CA LYS A 61 25.11 -5.27 -8.17
C LYS A 61 25.94 -4.91 -9.41
N SER A 62 25.44 -5.11 -10.63
CA SER A 62 26.15 -4.78 -11.86
C SER A 62 26.49 -3.29 -11.99
N LYS A 63 25.77 -2.42 -11.27
CA LYS A 63 25.98 -0.97 -11.17
C LYS A 63 26.79 -0.58 -9.93
N ASN A 64 27.30 -1.55 -9.16
CA ASN A 64 28.01 -1.32 -7.90
C ASN A 64 27.17 -0.59 -6.83
N TYR A 65 25.83 -0.72 -6.88
CA TYR A 65 24.90 -0.13 -5.89
C TYR A 65 24.60 -1.07 -4.73
N VAL A 66 25.10 -2.29 -4.75
CA VAL A 66 25.00 -3.27 -3.66
C VAL A 66 26.38 -3.69 -3.22
N LYS A 67 26.61 -3.72 -1.91
CA LYS A 67 27.82 -4.24 -1.29
C LYS A 67 27.49 -5.38 -0.32
N GLU A 68 28.47 -6.24 -0.03
CA GLU A 68 28.44 -7.09 1.14
C GLU A 68 29.06 -6.35 2.32
N GLY A 69 28.42 -6.42 3.48
CA GLY A 69 28.89 -5.68 4.64
C GLY A 69 28.05 -5.93 5.89
N TYR A 70 28.33 -5.14 6.89
CA TYR A 70 27.65 -5.14 8.18
C TYR A 70 26.88 -3.84 8.32
N LEU A 71 25.70 -3.91 8.95
CA LEU A 71 24.96 -2.71 9.35
C LEU A 71 25.23 -2.41 10.82
N GLU A 72 25.20 -1.15 11.16
CA GLU A 72 25.17 -0.71 12.55
C GLU A 72 23.86 -1.16 13.21
N PRO A 73 23.85 -1.36 14.54
CA PRO A 73 22.64 -1.70 15.26
C PRO A 73 21.57 -0.60 15.08
N PRO A 74 20.28 -0.96 15.06
CA PRO A 74 19.22 0.02 15.06
C PRO A 74 19.32 0.96 16.27
N LYS A 75 18.93 2.21 16.10
CA LYS A 75 18.90 3.17 17.22
C LYS A 75 18.05 2.62 18.37
N GLY A 76 18.68 2.44 19.53
CA GLY A 76 18.01 1.93 20.74
C GLY A 76 18.28 0.45 21.06
N GLU A 77 18.95 -0.29 20.18
CA GLU A 77 19.47 -1.62 20.52
C GLU A 77 20.92 -1.48 21.05
N THR A 78 21.21 -2.16 22.17
CA THR A 78 22.57 -2.23 22.70
C THR A 78 23.41 -3.20 21.88
N ASP A 79 24.71 -2.90 21.73
CA ASP A 79 25.67 -3.73 20.97
C ASP A 79 25.71 -5.20 21.43
N GLU A 80 25.38 -5.48 22.68
CA GLU A 80 25.43 -6.82 23.29
C GLU A 80 24.49 -7.83 22.63
N ASN A 81 23.36 -7.38 22.09
CA ASN A 81 22.36 -8.24 21.42
C ASN A 81 22.47 -8.20 19.89
N TRP A 82 23.29 -7.32 19.34
CA TRP A 82 23.42 -7.17 17.89
C TRP A 82 24.47 -8.10 17.32
N LYS A 83 24.04 -9.09 16.55
CA LYS A 83 24.96 -9.98 15.84
C LYS A 83 25.44 -9.30 14.56
N LYS A 84 26.74 -9.06 14.45
CA LYS A 84 27.42 -8.63 13.21
C LYS A 84 27.33 -9.77 12.17
N ILE A 85 26.31 -9.74 11.34
CA ILE A 85 26.09 -10.73 10.27
C ILE A 85 26.32 -10.03 8.93
N LYS A 86 27.16 -10.62 8.09
CA LYS A 86 27.44 -10.14 6.74
C LYS A 86 26.22 -10.33 5.86
N ARG A 87 25.77 -9.25 5.18
CA ARG A 87 24.54 -9.22 4.38
C ARG A 87 24.77 -8.45 3.09
N LEU A 88 23.84 -8.63 2.15
CA LEU A 88 23.73 -7.74 1.01
C LEU A 88 23.06 -6.43 1.42
N ILE A 89 23.76 -5.33 1.17
CA ILE A 89 23.37 -3.98 1.55
C ILE A 89 23.23 -3.13 0.29
N PHE A 90 22.08 -2.55 0.10
CA PHE A 90 21.84 -1.52 -0.93
C PHE A 90 22.39 -0.19 -0.44
N LYS A 91 23.24 0.46 -1.25
CA LYS A 91 23.85 1.77 -0.98
C LYS A 91 22.83 2.88 -1.25
N SER A 92 21.73 2.88 -0.50
CA SER A 92 20.60 3.80 -0.72
C SER A 92 20.96 5.25 -0.42
N THR A 93 21.99 5.49 0.40
CA THR A 93 22.52 6.84 0.68
C THR A 93 23.02 7.55 -0.57
N LEU A 94 23.49 6.83 -1.59
CA LEU A 94 23.88 7.40 -2.88
C LEU A 94 22.69 8.04 -3.64
N PHE A 95 21.47 7.72 -3.23
CA PHE A 95 20.22 8.14 -3.86
C PHE A 95 19.29 8.91 -2.92
N GLY A 96 19.85 9.48 -1.83
CA GLY A 96 19.13 10.39 -0.94
C GLY A 96 18.39 9.74 0.24
N ASP A 97 18.65 8.45 0.53
CA ASP A 97 18.19 7.84 1.79
C ASP A 97 19.15 8.24 2.96
N ASP A 98 18.66 8.12 4.18
CA ASP A 98 19.41 8.50 5.38
C ASP A 98 20.48 7.44 5.75
N THR A 99 20.24 6.17 5.44
CA THR A 99 21.17 5.06 5.75
C THR A 99 21.08 3.99 4.65
N ASP A 100 22.18 3.25 4.45
CA ASP A 100 22.19 2.07 3.58
C ASP A 100 21.25 0.99 4.12
N ARG A 101 20.62 0.22 3.24
CA ARG A 101 19.54 -0.72 3.61
C ARG A 101 19.90 -2.17 3.36
N SER A 102 19.64 -3.03 4.33
CA SER A 102 19.77 -4.48 4.13
C SER A 102 18.74 -5.00 3.15
N LEU A 103 19.21 -5.82 2.22
CA LEU A 103 18.35 -6.61 1.33
C LEU A 103 18.09 -8.02 1.88
N GLN A 104 18.92 -8.48 2.84
CA GLN A 104 18.80 -9.80 3.45
C GLN A 104 18.59 -9.71 4.96
N LYS A 105 17.85 -10.68 5.50
CA LYS A 105 17.72 -10.92 6.94
C LYS A 105 18.94 -11.68 7.49
N ASN A 106 18.95 -11.96 8.79
CA ASN A 106 20.02 -12.68 9.46
C ASN A 106 20.18 -14.12 8.98
N ASP A 107 19.09 -14.74 8.53
CA ASP A 107 19.05 -16.10 8.01
C ASP A 107 19.37 -16.19 6.50
N GLY A 108 19.72 -15.07 5.87
CA GLY A 108 20.00 -14.97 4.44
C GLY A 108 18.76 -14.81 3.57
N SER A 109 17.55 -14.95 4.10
CA SER A 109 16.31 -14.71 3.36
C SER A 109 16.14 -13.22 3.02
N TRP A 110 15.31 -12.95 2.00
CA TRP A 110 15.05 -11.58 1.57
C TRP A 110 14.21 -10.79 2.58
N THR A 111 14.53 -9.53 2.74
CA THR A 111 13.69 -8.58 3.51
C THR A 111 12.45 -8.18 2.70
N TYR A 112 11.42 -7.67 3.37
CA TYR A 112 10.28 -7.04 2.68
C TYR A 112 10.73 -5.93 1.74
N PHE A 113 11.75 -5.16 2.13
CA PHE A 113 12.32 -4.13 1.27
C PHE A 113 12.90 -4.69 -0.03
N ALA A 114 13.55 -5.84 0.00
CA ALA A 114 14.04 -6.48 -1.23
C ALA A 114 12.91 -6.90 -2.18
N ASN A 115 11.79 -7.36 -1.64
CA ASN A 115 10.57 -7.64 -2.42
C ASN A 115 10.00 -6.36 -3.04
N ASP A 116 9.97 -5.27 -2.28
CA ASP A 116 9.51 -3.97 -2.79
C ASP A 116 10.42 -3.40 -3.86
N VAL A 117 11.74 -3.57 -3.73
CA VAL A 117 12.70 -3.22 -4.77
C VAL A 117 12.40 -3.99 -6.06
N ALA A 118 12.12 -5.29 -5.97
CA ALA A 118 11.76 -6.11 -7.12
C ALA A 118 10.42 -5.68 -7.75
N TYR A 119 9.43 -5.34 -6.94
CA TYR A 119 8.16 -4.81 -7.41
C TYR A 119 8.32 -3.45 -8.11
N HIS A 120 9.16 -2.56 -7.56
CA HIS A 120 9.41 -1.28 -8.21
C HIS A 120 10.25 -1.40 -9.47
N MET A 121 11.10 -2.43 -9.57
CA MET A 121 11.74 -2.78 -10.84
C MET A 121 10.69 -3.13 -11.92
N ASP A 122 9.64 -3.89 -11.57
CA ASP A 122 8.53 -4.15 -12.50
C ASP A 122 7.85 -2.85 -12.94
N LYS A 123 7.58 -1.92 -12.00
CA LYS A 123 7.01 -0.61 -12.32
C LYS A 123 7.91 0.21 -13.27
N VAL A 124 9.21 0.27 -13.00
CA VAL A 124 10.19 0.95 -13.86
C VAL A 124 10.20 0.33 -15.28
N ASN A 125 10.11 -1.00 -15.36
CA ASN A 125 10.09 -1.71 -16.64
C ASN A 125 8.81 -1.45 -17.45
N ARG A 126 7.74 -0.90 -16.86
CA ARG A 126 6.53 -0.43 -17.56
C ARG A 126 6.79 0.88 -18.33
N LYS A 127 7.98 1.49 -18.18
CA LYS A 127 8.46 2.67 -18.93
C LYS A 127 7.66 3.96 -18.72
N TYR A 128 7.07 4.14 -17.53
CA TYR A 128 6.54 5.43 -17.12
C TYR A 128 7.65 6.34 -16.60
N ASN A 129 7.61 7.61 -16.97
CA ASN A 129 8.56 8.62 -16.49
C ASN A 129 8.27 9.02 -15.04
N HIS A 130 6.99 8.93 -14.63
CA HIS A 130 6.54 9.31 -13.30
C HIS A 130 5.74 8.16 -12.67
N LEU A 131 6.14 7.76 -11.49
CA LEU A 131 5.42 6.81 -10.64
C LEU A 131 4.85 7.58 -9.45
N ILE A 132 3.63 7.23 -9.05
CA ILE A 132 2.97 7.77 -7.85
C ILE A 132 2.60 6.59 -6.96
N ASN A 133 3.13 6.57 -5.74
CA ASN A 133 2.69 5.65 -4.71
C ASN A 133 1.76 6.37 -3.73
N ILE A 134 0.61 5.79 -3.45
CA ILE A 134 -0.31 6.25 -2.41
C ILE A 134 -0.10 5.36 -1.18
N LEU A 135 0.29 5.97 -0.07
CA LEU A 135 0.70 5.27 1.16
C LEU A 135 -0.10 5.80 2.35
N GLY A 136 -0.34 4.95 3.33
CA GLY A 136 -0.85 5.39 4.64
C GLY A 136 0.22 6.14 5.45
N ALA A 137 -0.19 6.92 6.44
CA ALA A 137 0.69 7.74 7.27
C ALA A 137 1.76 6.91 8.04
N ASP A 138 1.45 5.65 8.36
CA ASP A 138 2.36 4.69 8.97
C ASP A 138 3.57 4.32 8.09
N HIS A 139 3.50 4.57 6.78
CA HIS A 139 4.58 4.32 5.82
C HIS A 139 5.50 5.53 5.55
N THR A 140 5.34 6.65 6.25
CA THR A 140 6.13 7.88 5.99
C THR A 140 7.64 7.63 6.08
N GLY A 141 8.10 6.86 7.05
CA GLY A 141 9.53 6.50 7.20
C GLY A 141 10.07 5.57 6.11
N TYR A 142 9.18 5.08 5.22
CA TYR A 142 9.54 4.17 4.14
C TYR A 142 9.87 4.89 2.82
N ILE A 143 9.45 6.15 2.69
CA ILE A 143 9.48 6.91 1.43
C ILE A 143 10.89 7.06 0.87
N LYS A 144 11.84 7.52 1.69
CA LYS A 144 13.22 7.79 1.23
C LYS A 144 13.87 6.54 0.65
N ARG A 145 13.75 5.38 1.32
CA ARG A 145 14.37 4.14 0.88
C ARG A 145 13.79 3.62 -0.43
N ILE A 146 12.47 3.74 -0.63
CA ILE A 146 11.85 3.25 -1.86
C ILE A 146 12.08 4.21 -3.04
N THR A 147 12.12 5.51 -2.78
CA THR A 147 12.51 6.52 -3.77
C THR A 147 13.95 6.30 -4.22
N ALA A 148 14.88 6.06 -3.29
CA ALA A 148 16.26 5.71 -3.58
C ALA A 148 16.36 4.45 -4.45
N ALA A 149 15.55 3.43 -4.16
CA ALA A 149 15.53 2.20 -4.96
C ALA A 149 15.06 2.45 -6.40
N VAL A 150 13.99 3.25 -6.60
CA VAL A 150 13.51 3.60 -7.95
C VAL A 150 14.55 4.41 -8.71
N SER A 151 15.20 5.38 -8.07
CA SER A 151 16.28 6.17 -8.68
C SER A 151 17.43 5.28 -9.14
N ALA A 152 17.87 4.35 -8.29
CA ALA A 152 18.93 3.39 -8.63
C ALA A 152 18.54 2.44 -9.79
N LEU A 153 17.31 1.90 -9.76
CA LEU A 153 16.82 0.95 -10.75
C LEU A 153 16.61 1.58 -12.12
N SER A 154 16.22 2.85 -12.17
CA SER A 154 15.94 3.60 -13.38
C SER A 154 17.11 4.46 -13.85
N GLU A 155 18.22 4.52 -13.11
CA GLU A 155 19.34 5.45 -13.36
C GLU A 155 18.83 6.90 -13.44
N ASN A 156 17.95 7.27 -12.51
CA ASN A 156 17.27 8.58 -12.39
C ASN A 156 16.38 8.96 -13.59
N LYS A 157 16.02 8.00 -14.44
CA LYS A 157 15.11 8.25 -15.59
C LYS A 157 13.64 8.25 -15.21
N THR A 158 13.29 7.67 -14.06
CA THR A 158 11.94 7.60 -13.53
C THR A 158 11.90 8.25 -12.17
N THR A 159 10.97 9.18 -11.97
CA THR A 159 10.71 9.78 -10.65
C THR A 159 9.62 9.03 -9.90
N LEU A 160 9.79 8.84 -8.59
CA LEU A 160 8.77 8.32 -7.71
C LEU A 160 8.27 9.41 -6.76
N ASN A 161 6.99 9.72 -6.82
CA ASN A 161 6.30 10.60 -5.90
C ASN A 161 5.44 9.76 -4.93
N CYS A 162 5.73 9.82 -3.64
CA CYS A 162 4.90 9.19 -2.62
C CYS A 162 3.93 10.22 -2.06
N LYS A 163 2.63 9.93 -2.13
CA LYS A 163 1.56 10.70 -1.49
C LYS A 163 1.12 9.96 -0.24
N VAL A 164 1.24 10.62 0.92
CA VAL A 164 0.83 10.07 2.21
C VAL A 164 -0.60 10.47 2.49
N CYS A 165 -1.47 9.50 2.73
CA CYS A 165 -2.84 9.73 3.15
C CYS A 165 -2.94 9.60 4.66
N GLN A 166 -3.49 10.63 5.31
CA GLN A 166 -3.75 10.62 6.75
C GLN A 166 -4.97 9.75 7.09
N LEU A 167 -5.17 9.54 8.38
CA LEU A 167 -6.25 8.70 8.88
C LEU A 167 -7.62 9.34 8.61
N VAL A 168 -8.59 8.47 8.30
CA VAL A 168 -10.00 8.81 8.27
C VAL A 168 -10.64 8.31 9.57
N LYS A 169 -11.19 9.23 10.35
CA LYS A 169 -11.96 8.93 11.56
C LYS A 169 -13.44 8.88 11.20
N LEU A 170 -14.10 7.80 11.58
CA LEU A 170 -15.53 7.63 11.31
C LEU A 170 -16.34 8.05 12.52
N PHE A 171 -17.44 8.78 12.29
CA PHE A 171 -18.39 9.22 13.31
C PHE A 171 -19.81 8.81 12.93
N LYS A 172 -20.60 8.41 13.93
CA LYS A 172 -22.03 8.11 13.79
C LYS A 172 -22.76 8.58 15.04
N ASN A 173 -23.87 9.28 14.89
CA ASN A 173 -24.63 9.92 16.00
C ASN A 173 -23.76 10.86 16.87
N GLY A 174 -22.81 11.56 16.27
CA GLY A 174 -21.90 12.46 16.97
C GLY A 174 -20.77 11.77 17.76
N GLU A 175 -20.72 10.44 17.79
CA GLU A 175 -19.73 9.67 18.51
C GLU A 175 -18.71 9.01 17.56
N PRO A 176 -17.44 8.90 17.98
CA PRO A 176 -16.43 8.18 17.20
C PRO A 176 -16.80 6.71 17.05
N PHE A 177 -16.86 6.23 15.82
CA PHE A 177 -17.03 4.82 15.54
C PHE A 177 -15.71 4.09 15.73
N LYS A 178 -15.60 3.35 16.84
CA LYS A 178 -14.39 2.59 17.17
C LYS A 178 -14.30 1.32 16.33
N MET A 179 -13.24 1.19 15.55
CA MET A 179 -12.94 -0.02 14.79
C MET A 179 -11.85 -0.82 15.49
N SER A 180 -12.07 -2.12 15.63
CA SER A 180 -11.07 -3.06 16.14
C SER A 180 -11.05 -4.33 15.29
N LYS A 181 -10.00 -4.50 14.51
CA LYS A 181 -9.80 -5.73 13.73
C LYS A 181 -9.76 -6.99 14.59
N ARG A 182 -9.23 -6.88 15.83
CA ARG A 182 -9.13 -8.00 16.77
C ARG A 182 -10.46 -8.40 17.37
N ALA A 183 -11.37 -7.43 17.58
CA ALA A 183 -12.72 -7.68 18.07
C ALA A 183 -13.71 -8.02 16.94
N GLY A 184 -13.31 -7.91 15.68
CA GLY A 184 -14.20 -8.09 14.54
C GLY A 184 -15.04 -6.85 14.22
N ASP A 185 -14.88 -5.76 14.97
CA ASP A 185 -15.60 -4.51 14.77
C ASP A 185 -14.86 -3.64 13.76
N PHE A 186 -15.21 -3.75 12.51
CA PHE A 186 -14.71 -2.88 11.44
C PHE A 186 -15.82 -2.62 10.41
N ILE A 187 -15.78 -1.44 9.80
CA ILE A 187 -16.66 -1.11 8.68
C ILE A 187 -15.94 -1.46 7.38
N SER A 188 -16.53 -2.35 6.60
CA SER A 188 -16.06 -2.64 5.26
C SER A 188 -16.47 -1.52 4.28
N ALA A 189 -15.82 -1.47 3.10
CA ALA A 189 -16.23 -0.57 2.02
C ALA A 189 -17.69 -0.81 1.60
N GLN A 190 -18.15 -2.05 1.68
CA GLN A 190 -19.53 -2.40 1.40
C GLN A 190 -20.51 -1.84 2.44
N ASP A 191 -20.15 -1.88 3.73
CA ASP A 191 -20.99 -1.33 4.80
C ASP A 191 -21.03 0.20 4.70
N LEU A 192 -19.92 0.83 4.40
CA LEU A 192 -19.85 2.26 4.12
C LEU A 192 -20.81 2.64 2.96
N LEU A 193 -20.80 1.86 1.88
CA LEU A 193 -21.66 2.08 0.71
C LEU A 193 -23.15 1.83 0.99
N LYS A 194 -23.50 0.98 1.96
CA LYS A 194 -24.89 0.80 2.42
C LYS A 194 -25.37 2.00 3.24
N GLU A 195 -24.49 2.59 4.03
CA GLU A 195 -24.82 3.74 4.88
C GLU A 195 -24.93 5.04 4.07
N VAL A 196 -23.98 5.25 3.15
CA VAL A 196 -23.92 6.44 2.30
C VAL A 196 -23.60 6.07 0.87
N ASN A 197 -24.20 6.79 -0.08
CA ASN A 197 -23.96 6.56 -1.51
C ASN A 197 -22.49 6.84 -1.90
N LYS A 198 -22.11 6.37 -3.08
CA LYS A 198 -20.79 6.54 -3.67
C LYS A 198 -20.35 8.02 -3.73
N ASP A 199 -21.24 8.92 -4.13
CA ASP A 199 -20.87 10.32 -4.39
C ASP A 199 -20.44 11.08 -3.13
N PRO A 200 -21.19 11.02 -2.00
CA PRO A 200 -20.70 11.59 -0.73
C PRO A 200 -19.35 11.03 -0.30
N ILE A 201 -19.15 9.71 -0.40
CA ILE A 201 -17.86 9.08 -0.03
C ILE A 201 -16.73 9.69 -0.86
N ARG A 202 -16.86 9.67 -2.19
CA ARG A 202 -15.82 10.18 -3.08
C ARG A 202 -15.58 11.67 -2.90
N PHE A 203 -16.65 12.45 -2.80
CA PHE A 203 -16.54 13.90 -2.63
C PHE A 203 -15.81 14.26 -1.34
N MET A 204 -16.21 13.67 -0.21
CA MET A 204 -15.59 13.94 1.08
C MET A 204 -14.12 13.55 1.12
N MET A 205 -13.75 12.41 0.52
CA MET A 205 -12.36 11.96 0.42
C MET A 205 -11.51 12.87 -0.46
N LEU A 206 -12.09 13.46 -1.52
CA LEU A 206 -11.37 14.32 -2.48
C LEU A 206 -11.41 15.80 -2.12
N ASN A 207 -12.32 16.23 -1.26
CA ASN A 207 -12.48 17.64 -0.89
C ASN A 207 -11.41 18.14 0.10
N ARG A 208 -10.57 17.24 0.60
CA ARG A 208 -9.47 17.58 1.49
C ARG A 208 -8.12 17.17 0.91
N SER A 209 -7.07 17.85 1.36
CA SER A 209 -5.70 17.42 1.07
C SER A 209 -5.43 16.07 1.74
N ASN A 210 -4.63 15.22 1.09
CA ASN A 210 -4.29 13.88 1.58
C ASN A 210 -3.45 13.89 2.87
N ASP A 211 -2.81 15.01 3.20
CA ASP A 211 -1.96 15.21 4.39
C ASP A 211 -2.74 15.69 5.63
N VAL A 212 -4.05 15.87 5.51
CA VAL A 212 -4.94 16.28 6.60
C VAL A 212 -5.86 15.12 7.00
N GLU A 213 -5.99 14.87 8.32
CA GLU A 213 -6.97 13.91 8.83
C GLU A 213 -8.40 14.31 8.43
N LEU A 214 -9.22 13.31 8.13
CA LEU A 214 -10.62 13.48 7.78
C LEU A 214 -11.52 12.88 8.84
N ASP A 215 -12.38 13.71 9.42
CA ASP A 215 -13.52 13.26 10.20
C ASP A 215 -14.70 13.03 9.25
N PHE A 216 -15.07 11.76 9.05
CA PHE A 216 -16.16 11.36 8.19
C PHE A 216 -17.38 11.01 9.06
N ASP A 217 -18.34 11.91 9.10
CA ASP A 217 -19.58 11.79 9.86
C ASP A 217 -20.71 11.30 8.95
N PHE A 218 -21.24 10.09 9.24
CA PHE A 218 -22.29 9.46 8.43
C PHE A 218 -23.57 10.27 8.39
N ASP A 219 -23.90 10.98 9.45
CA ASP A 219 -25.15 11.74 9.54
C ASP A 219 -25.02 13.05 8.78
N LYS A 220 -23.92 13.78 9.00
CA LYS A 220 -23.67 15.06 8.32
C LYS A 220 -23.59 14.93 6.79
N VAL A 221 -23.00 13.86 6.27
CA VAL A 221 -22.88 13.69 4.81
C VAL A 221 -24.20 13.34 4.14
N LYS A 222 -25.25 12.98 4.92
CA LYS A 222 -26.60 12.71 4.41
C LYS A 222 -27.52 13.92 4.50
N GLU A 223 -27.16 14.95 5.25
CA GLU A 223 -27.99 16.14 5.44
C GLU A 223 -28.21 16.89 4.11
N LYS A 224 -29.45 17.35 3.90
CA LYS A 224 -29.82 18.17 2.74
C LYS A 224 -29.80 19.65 3.09
N THR A 225 -28.66 20.11 3.60
CA THR A 225 -28.47 21.50 4.06
C THR A 225 -27.36 22.18 3.27
N LYS A 226 -27.29 23.50 3.36
CA LYS A 226 -26.22 24.30 2.72
C LYS A 226 -24.83 24.02 3.30
N GLU A 227 -24.80 23.56 4.52
CA GLU A 227 -23.61 23.20 5.28
C GLU A 227 -23.00 21.87 4.78
N ASN A 228 -23.80 21.04 4.13
CA ASN A 228 -23.31 19.83 3.48
C ASN A 228 -22.75 20.14 2.09
N PRO A 229 -21.43 20.12 1.90
CA PRO A 229 -20.82 20.51 0.62
C PRO A 229 -21.22 19.56 -0.52
N VAL A 230 -21.51 18.30 -0.23
CA VAL A 230 -21.97 17.31 -1.24
C VAL A 230 -23.32 17.74 -1.79
N PHE A 231 -24.29 18.01 -0.90
CA PHE A 231 -25.62 18.43 -1.29
C PHE A 231 -25.59 19.77 -2.03
N TYR A 232 -24.77 20.70 -1.55
CA TYR A 232 -24.66 22.01 -2.19
C TYR A 232 -24.16 21.93 -3.63
N VAL A 233 -23.14 21.12 -3.90
CA VAL A 233 -22.63 20.90 -5.26
C VAL A 233 -23.65 20.18 -6.14
N GLN A 234 -24.32 19.15 -5.62
CA GLN A 234 -25.38 18.44 -6.35
C GLN A 234 -26.55 19.37 -6.69
N TYR A 235 -26.96 20.22 -5.75
CA TYR A 235 -28.01 21.21 -5.98
C TYR A 235 -27.60 22.23 -7.05
N ALA A 236 -26.37 22.77 -6.97
CA ALA A 236 -25.87 23.70 -7.97
C ALA A 236 -25.82 23.06 -9.37
N TYR A 237 -25.34 21.81 -9.46
CA TYR A 237 -25.32 21.05 -10.72
C TYR A 237 -26.73 20.88 -11.31
N ALA A 238 -27.70 20.47 -10.50
CA ALA A 238 -29.08 20.31 -10.93
C ALA A 238 -29.68 21.64 -11.44
N ARG A 239 -29.41 22.76 -10.76
CA ARG A 239 -29.87 24.09 -11.17
C ARG A 239 -29.25 24.59 -12.47
N ILE A 240 -28.00 24.26 -12.74
CA ILE A 240 -27.31 24.65 -13.99
C ILE A 240 -27.84 23.87 -15.18
N ASN A 241 -28.29 22.63 -14.96
CA ASN A 241 -28.76 21.75 -16.02
C ASN A 241 -30.31 21.72 -16.18
N SER A 242 -31.04 22.49 -15.40
CA SER A 242 -32.51 22.69 -15.55
C SER A 242 -32.81 23.94 -16.33
#